data_04add4bb016d0d074f6c6dc643cdf36e
#
_entry.id   04add4bb016d0d074f6c6dc643cdf36e
#
_cell.length_a   1.000
_cell.length_b   1.000
_cell.length_c   1.000
_cell.angle_alpha   90.00
_cell.angle_beta   90.00
_cell.angle_gamma   90.00
#
_symmetry.space_group_name_H-M   'P 1'
#
loop_
_entity.id
_entity.type
_entity.pdbx_description
1 polymer ?
#
loop_
_entity_poly.entity_id
_entity_poly.type
_entity_poly.pdbx_seq_one_letter_code
_entity_poly.pdbx_strand_id
1 'polypeptide(L)'
;LRVSESEANLKFHVKPDVSISNSNTVCLNSNPILSSNIINNADLNATIDVLSYQWYRNNTLINGATTNTFTPTLPGDYFVKVINTPCSETDSNVIRIIANPNIQIATDTTICEEDTYIITSSNANASINSGLTYQWFRDGIAITGANNSTYTVTKFNQTPNTTAQYYLETTEQGTCTNTSNSVSITINALPVINSVLTTLEQCDYINNTLDGIAETNLLQLYNYFTNNTPGLTLNLYADAGLTQLITNPTNHVNTTSPFLQTIYVKAINENVTPNCTSAGVGSFVLQINPTSVANYPNIPAVCPEINQNYGFVNFDAQRILIKNTYFASSDVS
;
A
#
# COMPACT_ATOMS: atom_id res chain seq x y z
N LEU A 1 44.16 37.32 -87.73
CA LEU A 1 44.03 36.55 -86.49
C LEU A 1 42.75 36.87 -85.77
N ARG A 2 41.78 35.92 -85.83
CA ARG A 2 40.54 36.04 -84.95
C ARG A 2 40.90 35.30 -83.63
N VAL A 3 40.98 36.01 -82.59
CA VAL A 3 40.98 35.49 -81.24
C VAL A 3 39.56 35.10 -80.94
N SER A 4 39.28 33.77 -80.80
CA SER A 4 38.05 33.27 -80.26
C SER A 4 38.08 33.47 -78.75
N GLU A 5 37.30 34.37 -78.25
CA GLU A 5 37.02 34.44 -76.82
C GLU A 5 36.16 33.24 -76.48
N SER A 6 36.71 32.29 -75.75
CA SER A 6 35.93 31.26 -75.08
C SER A 6 35.50 31.80 -73.75
N GLU A 7 34.19 32.07 -73.62
CA GLU A 7 33.59 32.36 -72.31
C GLU A 7 33.78 31.15 -71.40
N ALA A 8 34.59 31.30 -70.41
CA ALA A 8 34.73 30.32 -69.32
C ALA A 8 33.54 30.55 -68.35
N ASN A 9 32.53 29.73 -68.48
CA ASN A 9 31.43 29.71 -67.52
C ASN A 9 31.94 29.19 -66.16
N LEU A 10 32.30 30.10 -65.28
CA LEU A 10 32.73 29.76 -63.93
C LEU A 10 31.47 29.38 -63.09
N LYS A 11 31.42 28.12 -62.62
CA LYS A 11 30.35 27.65 -61.76
C LYS A 11 30.87 27.61 -60.31
N PHE A 12 30.08 28.19 -59.39
CA PHE A 12 30.41 28.20 -57.97
C PHE A 12 29.50 27.21 -57.24
N HIS A 13 30.07 26.38 -56.36
CA HIS A 13 29.30 25.58 -55.41
C HIS A 13 28.81 26.45 -54.24
N VAL A 14 27.56 26.26 -53.86
CA VAL A 14 26.93 27.01 -52.75
C VAL A 14 27.16 26.23 -51.46
N LYS A 15 27.54 26.91 -50.40
CA LYS A 15 27.56 26.36 -49.06
C LYS A 15 26.14 26.06 -48.60
N PRO A 16 25.76 24.79 -48.23
CA PRO A 16 24.43 24.51 -47.76
C PRO A 16 24.19 25.16 -46.39
N ASP A 17 23.01 25.74 -46.19
CA ASP A 17 22.51 26.12 -44.90
C ASP A 17 21.48 25.07 -44.45
N VAL A 18 21.76 24.39 -43.32
CA VAL A 18 21.00 23.21 -42.92
C VAL A 18 20.46 23.31 -41.50
N SER A 19 19.20 22.86 -41.33
CA SER A 19 18.58 22.71 -40.03
C SER A 19 17.90 21.34 -39.92
N ILE A 20 17.64 20.92 -38.68
CA ILE A 20 16.74 19.83 -38.38
C ILE A 20 15.42 20.44 -37.89
N SER A 21 14.31 20.02 -38.50
CA SER A 21 13.00 20.69 -38.34
C SER A 21 12.22 20.29 -37.07
N ASN A 22 12.86 19.67 -36.09
CA ASN A 22 12.20 19.25 -34.84
C ASN A 22 12.41 20.27 -33.73
N SER A 23 11.61 20.21 -32.67
CA SER A 23 11.88 20.92 -31.42
C SER A 23 13.27 20.57 -30.90
N ASN A 24 13.91 21.46 -30.15
CA ASN A 24 15.27 21.24 -29.64
C ASN A 24 15.40 20.01 -28.74
N THR A 25 14.28 19.52 -28.21
CA THR A 25 14.21 18.35 -27.34
C THR A 25 13.06 17.43 -27.77
N VAL A 26 13.32 16.15 -27.95
CA VAL A 26 12.34 15.14 -28.40
C VAL A 26 12.48 13.86 -27.60
N CYS A 27 11.35 13.22 -27.32
CA CYS A 27 11.31 11.96 -26.58
C CYS A 27 11.59 10.76 -27.47
N LEU A 28 12.42 9.84 -27.01
CA LEU A 28 12.79 8.64 -27.76
C LEU A 28 11.58 7.75 -28.10
N ASN A 29 10.64 7.59 -27.17
CA ASN A 29 9.45 6.72 -27.36
C ASN A 29 8.45 7.29 -28.39
N SER A 30 8.59 8.54 -28.83
CA SER A 30 7.80 9.07 -29.94
C SER A 30 8.25 8.56 -31.30
N ASN A 31 9.31 7.73 -31.36
CA ASN A 31 9.96 7.24 -32.56
C ASN A 31 10.27 8.40 -33.55
N PRO A 32 11.01 9.41 -33.11
CA PRO A 32 11.19 10.61 -33.90
C PRO A 32 11.99 10.31 -35.20
N ILE A 33 11.56 10.90 -36.29
CA ILE A 33 12.33 10.95 -37.53
C ILE A 33 12.95 12.34 -37.61
N LEU A 34 14.27 12.40 -37.53
CA LEU A 34 15.02 13.62 -37.73
C LEU A 34 15.19 13.83 -39.25
N SER A 35 14.81 14.99 -39.75
CA SER A 35 14.91 15.32 -41.17
C SER A 35 15.78 16.56 -41.34
N SER A 36 16.81 16.44 -42.15
CA SER A 36 17.59 17.62 -42.56
C SER A 36 16.78 18.46 -43.55
N ASN A 37 16.73 19.76 -43.29
CA ASN A 37 16.12 20.75 -44.17
C ASN A 37 17.21 21.72 -44.66
N ILE A 38 17.35 21.81 -45.96
CA ILE A 38 18.27 22.78 -46.60
C ILE A 38 17.52 24.08 -46.75
N ILE A 39 17.95 25.11 -46.01
CA ILE A 39 17.23 26.40 -45.93
C ILE A 39 17.39 27.17 -47.23
N ASN A 40 18.62 27.15 -47.80
CA ASN A 40 18.95 27.85 -49.05
C ASN A 40 18.85 26.93 -50.31
N ASN A 41 17.95 25.96 -50.32
CA ASN A 41 17.82 24.99 -51.41
C ASN A 41 17.55 25.63 -52.77
N ALA A 42 16.95 26.82 -52.81
CA ALA A 42 16.72 27.54 -54.06
C ALA A 42 18.05 28.09 -54.73
N ASP A 43 19.09 28.25 -53.93
CA ASP A 43 20.40 28.74 -54.40
C ASP A 43 21.27 27.59 -54.93
N LEU A 44 20.93 26.33 -54.63
CA LEU A 44 21.68 25.14 -55.07
C LEU A 44 21.43 24.89 -56.56
N ASN A 45 22.50 24.58 -57.28
CA ASN A 45 22.41 24.18 -58.68
C ASN A 45 22.45 22.67 -58.80
N ALA A 46 21.32 22.04 -59.11
CA ALA A 46 21.15 20.59 -59.18
C ALA A 46 22.11 19.89 -60.18
N THR A 47 22.75 20.62 -61.07
CA THR A 47 23.75 20.03 -62.02
C THR A 47 25.16 19.93 -61.47
N ILE A 48 25.45 20.69 -60.39
CA ILE A 48 26.81 20.74 -59.84
C ILE A 48 26.86 20.49 -58.33
N ASP A 49 25.74 20.82 -57.60
CA ASP A 49 25.67 20.69 -56.16
C ASP A 49 25.11 19.32 -55.79
N VAL A 50 26.00 18.40 -55.39
CA VAL A 50 25.65 17.06 -54.94
C VAL A 50 25.82 16.99 -53.44
N LEU A 51 24.71 16.93 -52.71
CA LEU A 51 24.71 16.88 -51.25
C LEU A 51 24.87 15.45 -50.77
N SER A 52 25.72 15.25 -49.78
CA SER A 52 25.84 14.06 -48.98
C SER A 52 25.61 14.35 -47.49
N TYR A 53 25.19 13.37 -46.76
CA TYR A 53 24.76 13.51 -45.34
C TYR A 53 25.57 12.55 -44.49
N GLN A 54 25.88 12.99 -43.25
CA GLN A 54 26.45 12.12 -42.22
C GLN A 54 25.91 12.54 -40.87
N TRP A 55 25.21 11.61 -40.18
CA TRP A 55 24.69 11.86 -38.87
C TRP A 55 25.68 11.59 -37.77
N TYR A 56 25.59 12.35 -36.71
CA TYR A 56 26.40 12.25 -35.49
C TYR A 56 25.51 12.18 -34.26
N ARG A 57 26.01 11.44 -33.22
CA ARG A 57 25.46 11.41 -31.89
C ARG A 57 26.55 11.73 -30.89
N ASN A 58 26.34 12.70 -30.00
CA ASN A 58 27.32 13.15 -29.00
C ASN A 58 28.71 13.40 -29.65
N ASN A 59 28.74 14.07 -30.77
CA ASN A 59 29.91 14.33 -31.60
C ASN A 59 30.61 13.08 -32.19
N THR A 60 30.00 11.90 -32.08
CA THR A 60 30.54 10.63 -32.65
C THR A 60 29.77 10.28 -33.91
N LEU A 61 30.47 9.95 -34.96
CA LEU A 61 29.92 9.53 -36.25
C LEU A 61 29.05 8.28 -36.09
N ILE A 62 27.89 8.28 -36.72
CA ILE A 62 27.01 7.11 -36.80
C ILE A 62 27.25 6.41 -38.13
N ASN A 63 27.90 5.21 -38.08
CA ASN A 63 28.21 4.46 -39.28
C ASN A 63 26.96 4.15 -40.12
N GLY A 64 27.03 4.43 -41.42
CA GLY A 64 25.97 4.14 -42.38
C GLY A 64 24.76 5.11 -42.35
N ALA A 65 24.76 6.09 -41.46
CA ALA A 65 23.70 7.11 -41.39
C ALA A 65 23.97 8.26 -42.38
N THR A 66 23.76 7.98 -43.67
CA THR A 66 24.11 8.87 -44.78
C THR A 66 22.91 9.38 -45.58
N THR A 67 21.71 9.22 -45.08
CA THR A 67 20.50 9.73 -45.71
C THR A 67 20.11 11.09 -45.12
N ASN A 68 19.26 11.84 -45.80
CA ASN A 68 18.74 13.10 -45.31
C ASN A 68 17.79 12.98 -44.08
N THR A 69 17.42 11.74 -43.71
CA THR A 69 16.66 11.44 -42.52
C THR A 69 17.37 10.43 -41.64
N PHE A 70 17.09 10.49 -40.32
CA PHE A 70 17.61 9.55 -39.36
C PHE A 70 16.60 9.26 -38.25
N THR A 71 16.44 8.02 -37.84
CA THR A 71 15.58 7.60 -36.72
C THR A 71 16.47 7.23 -35.55
N PRO A 72 16.56 8.05 -34.48
CA PRO A 72 17.30 7.74 -33.29
C PRO A 72 16.75 6.52 -32.56
N THR A 73 17.64 5.64 -32.12
CA THR A 73 17.31 4.48 -31.27
C THR A 73 17.91 4.59 -29.86
N LEU A 74 18.72 5.60 -29.62
CA LEU A 74 19.39 5.88 -28.34
C LEU A 74 19.27 7.36 -27.98
N PRO A 75 19.25 7.73 -26.68
CA PRO A 75 19.27 9.11 -26.27
C PRO A 75 20.61 9.76 -26.55
N GLY A 76 20.63 11.07 -26.72
CA GLY A 76 21.84 11.86 -26.97
C GLY A 76 21.58 13.08 -27.81
N ASP A 77 22.62 13.84 -28.07
CA ASP A 77 22.59 15.04 -28.90
C ASP A 77 22.91 14.66 -30.34
N TYR A 78 22.00 14.95 -31.26
CA TYR A 78 22.10 14.60 -32.67
C TYR A 78 22.23 15.82 -33.55
N PHE A 79 23.11 15.74 -34.55
CA PHE A 79 23.19 16.67 -35.66
C PHE A 79 23.54 15.96 -36.93
N VAL A 80 23.30 16.59 -38.05
CA VAL A 80 23.70 16.13 -39.38
C VAL A 80 24.72 17.10 -39.97
N LYS A 81 25.79 16.56 -40.49
CA LYS A 81 26.74 17.25 -41.35
C LYS A 81 26.31 17.08 -42.80
N VAL A 82 26.10 18.18 -43.51
CA VAL A 82 25.81 18.18 -44.95
C VAL A 82 27.02 18.69 -45.70
N ILE A 83 27.41 17.92 -46.70
CA ILE A 83 28.60 18.14 -47.50
C ILE A 83 28.16 18.39 -48.93
N ASN A 84 28.58 19.52 -49.52
CA ASN A 84 28.49 19.81 -50.92
C ASN A 84 29.89 19.70 -51.54
N THR A 85 30.11 18.53 -52.14
CA THR A 85 31.45 18.21 -52.70
C THR A 85 31.75 18.98 -53.98
N PRO A 86 32.97 19.58 -54.14
CA PRO A 86 34.18 19.40 -53.31
C PRO A 86 34.41 20.52 -52.29
N CYS A 87 33.50 21.48 -52.12
CA CYS A 87 33.87 22.80 -51.64
C CYS A 87 33.41 23.17 -50.21
N SER A 88 32.39 22.55 -49.64
CA SER A 88 31.86 23.02 -48.36
C SER A 88 31.17 21.95 -47.54
N GLU A 89 31.22 22.11 -46.22
CA GLU A 89 30.42 21.31 -45.25
C GLU A 89 29.75 22.26 -44.24
N THR A 90 28.61 21.82 -43.72
CA THR A 90 27.85 22.57 -42.69
C THR A 90 27.19 21.60 -41.73
N ASP A 91 27.29 21.90 -40.44
CA ASP A 91 26.57 21.16 -39.40
C ASP A 91 25.20 21.83 -39.16
N SER A 92 24.16 21.03 -38.92
CA SER A 92 22.83 21.49 -38.53
C SER A 92 22.83 22.00 -37.08
N ASN A 93 21.71 22.54 -36.65
CA ASN A 93 21.41 22.67 -35.22
C ASN A 93 21.40 21.30 -34.54
N VAL A 94 21.59 21.27 -33.23
CA VAL A 94 21.57 20.05 -32.41
C VAL A 94 20.14 19.77 -31.93
N ILE A 95 19.71 18.53 -32.04
CA ILE A 95 18.46 18.03 -31.45
C ILE A 95 18.81 17.06 -30.33
N ARG A 96 18.26 17.32 -29.15
CA ARG A 96 18.45 16.46 -28.00
C ARG A 96 17.36 15.40 -27.95
N ILE A 97 17.76 14.13 -27.99
CA ILE A 97 16.85 12.99 -27.79
C ILE A 97 16.97 12.53 -26.33
N ILE A 98 15.83 12.55 -25.62
CA ILE A 98 15.72 12.18 -24.21
C ILE A 98 15.14 10.78 -24.11
N ALA A 99 15.75 9.93 -23.26
CA ALA A 99 15.16 8.66 -22.89
C ALA A 99 13.93 8.89 -22.01
N ASN A 100 12.81 8.29 -22.36
CA ASN A 100 11.65 8.30 -21.49
C ASN A 100 11.97 7.55 -20.19
N PRO A 101 11.42 7.97 -19.05
CA PRO A 101 11.48 7.19 -17.82
C PRO A 101 10.89 5.79 -18.04
N ASN A 102 11.49 4.77 -17.43
CA ASN A 102 10.93 3.41 -17.40
C ASN A 102 10.62 3.04 -15.96
N ILE A 103 9.45 3.51 -15.51
CA ILE A 103 9.02 3.46 -14.13
C ILE A 103 8.19 2.22 -13.86
N GLN A 104 8.52 1.56 -12.76
CA GLN A 104 7.74 0.49 -12.17
C GLN A 104 7.49 0.80 -10.70
N ILE A 105 6.34 0.41 -10.17
CA ILE A 105 6.02 0.46 -8.75
C ILE A 105 5.74 -0.94 -8.21
N ALA A 106 5.71 -1.06 -6.88
CA ALA A 106 5.49 -2.33 -6.18
C ALA A 106 4.20 -3.04 -6.63
N THR A 107 4.02 -4.29 -6.19
CA THR A 107 2.84 -5.12 -6.47
C THR A 107 1.67 -4.77 -5.56
N ASP A 108 0.49 -5.29 -5.88
CA ASP A 108 -0.72 -5.22 -5.06
C ASP A 108 -0.45 -5.67 -3.63
N THR A 109 -1.07 -5.01 -2.67
CA THR A 109 -0.94 -5.35 -1.26
C THR A 109 -2.20 -5.05 -0.48
N THR A 110 -2.32 -5.69 0.68
CA THR A 110 -3.37 -5.45 1.67
C THR A 110 -2.72 -5.17 3.01
N ILE A 111 -3.22 -4.18 3.73
CA ILE A 111 -2.74 -3.77 5.06
C ILE A 111 -3.92 -3.62 6.01
N CYS A 112 -3.65 -3.59 7.31
CA CYS A 112 -4.64 -3.23 8.31
C CYS A 112 -4.67 -1.71 8.53
N GLU A 113 -5.77 -1.20 9.06
CA GLU A 113 -6.08 0.23 9.20
C GLU A 113 -4.98 1.05 9.90
N GLU A 114 -4.31 0.49 10.90
CA GLU A 114 -3.23 1.17 11.64
C GLU A 114 -1.86 1.03 10.98
N ASP A 115 -1.75 0.23 9.93
CA ASP A 115 -0.50 0.05 9.22
C ASP A 115 -0.21 1.23 8.29
N THR A 116 1.05 1.33 7.94
CA THR A 116 1.55 2.28 6.95
C THR A 116 2.23 1.51 5.83
N TYR A 117 1.87 1.78 4.59
CA TYR A 117 2.53 1.18 3.43
C TYR A 117 3.19 2.25 2.56
N ILE A 118 4.46 2.05 2.22
CA ILE A 118 5.21 2.95 1.34
C ILE A 118 5.31 2.31 -0.05
N ILE A 119 4.62 2.90 -1.01
CA ILE A 119 4.78 2.54 -2.42
C ILE A 119 6.09 3.17 -2.89
N THR A 120 7.01 2.34 -3.38
CA THR A 120 8.29 2.79 -3.92
C THR A 120 8.31 2.62 -5.43
N SER A 121 8.93 3.57 -6.12
CA SER A 121 9.16 3.46 -7.56
C SER A 121 10.61 3.07 -7.87
N SER A 122 10.78 2.38 -8.98
CA SER A 122 12.08 2.11 -9.59
C SER A 122 12.09 2.61 -11.04
N ASN A 123 13.22 3.10 -11.50
CA ASN A 123 13.41 3.54 -12.89
C ASN A 123 14.55 2.76 -13.51
N ALA A 124 14.23 1.90 -14.49
CA ALA A 124 15.25 1.14 -15.22
C ALA A 124 16.20 2.04 -16.04
N ASN A 125 15.78 3.27 -16.35
CA ASN A 125 16.57 4.28 -17.07
C ASN A 125 17.25 5.30 -16.12
N ALA A 126 17.36 5.02 -14.82
CA ALA A 126 17.90 5.95 -13.82
C ALA A 126 19.29 6.51 -14.15
N SER A 127 20.13 5.73 -14.84
CA SER A 127 21.49 6.15 -15.24
C SER A 127 21.51 7.22 -16.35
N ILE A 128 20.40 7.40 -17.06
CA ILE A 128 20.29 8.31 -18.22
C ILE A 128 19.20 9.38 -18.03
N ASN A 129 18.33 9.24 -17.02
CA ASN A 129 17.38 10.25 -16.61
C ASN A 129 17.95 11.08 -15.44
N SER A 130 17.99 12.39 -15.55
CA SER A 130 18.62 13.27 -14.57
C SER A 130 17.72 14.39 -14.04
N GLY A 131 16.54 14.57 -14.63
CA GLY A 131 15.61 15.67 -14.30
C GLY A 131 14.19 15.21 -14.07
N LEU A 132 14.00 14.07 -13.36
CA LEU A 132 12.69 13.49 -13.12
C LEU A 132 11.85 14.34 -12.16
N THR A 133 10.62 14.58 -12.56
CA THR A 133 9.53 15.02 -11.68
C THR A 133 8.51 13.91 -11.55
N TYR A 134 7.78 13.89 -10.43
CA TYR A 134 6.86 12.83 -10.05
C TYR A 134 5.48 13.40 -9.75
N GLN A 135 4.42 12.66 -10.09
CA GLN A 135 3.06 12.93 -9.66
C GLN A 135 2.33 11.60 -9.43
N TRP A 136 1.90 11.37 -8.18
CA TRP A 136 1.09 10.21 -7.84
C TRP A 136 -0.38 10.45 -8.12
N PHE A 137 -1.04 9.38 -8.52
CA PHE A 137 -2.48 9.33 -8.78
C PHE A 137 -3.13 8.24 -7.94
N ARG A 138 -4.35 8.51 -7.50
CA ARG A 138 -5.24 7.53 -6.89
C ARG A 138 -6.57 7.53 -7.63
N ASP A 139 -7.01 6.36 -8.10
CA ASP A 139 -8.26 6.16 -8.83
C ASP A 139 -8.42 7.13 -10.03
N GLY A 140 -7.31 7.42 -10.72
CA GLY A 140 -7.24 8.35 -11.84
C GLY A 140 -7.17 9.84 -11.48
N ILE A 141 -7.16 10.18 -10.18
CA ILE A 141 -7.11 11.57 -9.71
C ILE A 141 -5.73 11.87 -9.14
N ALA A 142 -5.13 12.98 -9.57
CA ALA A 142 -3.85 13.43 -9.06
C ALA A 142 -3.90 13.74 -7.56
N ILE A 143 -2.95 13.21 -6.80
CA ILE A 143 -2.84 13.45 -5.35
C ILE A 143 -2.04 14.73 -5.15
N THR A 144 -2.69 15.77 -4.62
CA THR A 144 -2.05 17.07 -4.40
C THR A 144 -0.82 16.95 -3.50
N GLY A 145 0.33 17.47 -3.99
CA GLY A 145 1.59 17.49 -3.25
C GLY A 145 2.35 16.14 -3.20
N ALA A 146 1.86 15.10 -3.87
CA ALA A 146 2.53 13.80 -3.95
C ALA A 146 3.56 13.77 -5.10
N ASN A 147 4.69 14.46 -4.89
CA ASN A 147 5.71 14.74 -5.91
C ASN A 147 7.05 14.03 -5.65
N ASN A 148 7.08 13.00 -4.80
CA ASN A 148 8.28 12.22 -4.50
C ASN A 148 8.28 10.88 -5.26
N SER A 149 9.43 10.23 -5.33
CA SER A 149 9.57 8.87 -5.89
C SER A 149 8.85 7.79 -5.06
N THR A 150 8.38 8.13 -3.86
CA THR A 150 7.61 7.26 -2.98
C THR A 150 6.31 7.92 -2.57
N TYR A 151 5.30 7.09 -2.27
CA TYR A 151 4.03 7.56 -1.70
C TYR A 151 3.63 6.70 -0.51
N THR A 152 3.18 7.33 0.58
CA THR A 152 2.78 6.65 1.81
C THR A 152 1.26 6.53 1.86
N VAL A 153 0.76 5.31 1.93
CA VAL A 153 -0.67 4.98 2.11
C VAL A 153 -0.95 4.72 3.58
N THR A 154 -1.99 5.35 4.11
CA THR A 154 -2.47 5.21 5.49
C THR A 154 -4.00 5.37 5.53
N LYS A 155 -4.64 5.06 6.67
CA LYS A 155 -6.07 5.32 6.89
C LYS A 155 -6.50 6.79 6.75
N PHE A 156 -5.56 7.74 6.81
CA PHE A 156 -5.86 9.17 6.69
C PHE A 156 -6.00 9.62 5.24
N ASN A 157 -5.45 8.87 4.29
CA ASN A 157 -5.52 9.20 2.87
C ASN A 157 -6.23 8.13 2.02
N GLN A 158 -6.64 7.01 2.63
CA GLN A 158 -7.52 6.01 2.03
C GLN A 158 -8.47 5.45 3.10
N THR A 159 -9.77 5.41 2.82
CA THR A 159 -10.77 4.92 3.76
C THR A 159 -10.60 3.42 4.02
N PRO A 160 -10.64 2.95 5.28
CA PRO A 160 -10.67 1.53 5.59
C PRO A 160 -11.82 0.77 4.92
N ASN A 161 -11.63 -0.54 4.69
CA ASN A 161 -12.51 -1.42 3.91
C ASN A 161 -12.70 -0.98 2.45
N THR A 162 -11.70 -0.29 1.90
CA THR A 162 -11.69 0.06 0.47
C THR A 162 -10.40 -0.39 -0.20
N THR A 163 -10.49 -0.61 -1.51
CA THR A 163 -9.35 -0.80 -2.39
C THR A 163 -9.23 0.41 -3.29
N ALA A 164 -8.02 0.95 -3.42
CA ALA A 164 -7.73 2.05 -4.31
C ALA A 164 -6.60 1.67 -5.28
N GLN A 165 -6.65 2.22 -6.49
CA GLN A 165 -5.64 2.03 -7.53
C GLN A 165 -4.65 3.18 -7.49
N TYR A 166 -3.36 2.86 -7.39
CA TYR A 166 -2.28 3.85 -7.41
C TYR A 166 -1.38 3.64 -8.62
N TYR A 167 -0.97 4.75 -9.23
CA TYR A 167 0.08 4.78 -10.23
C TYR A 167 0.87 6.07 -10.15
N LEU A 168 2.05 6.06 -10.75
CA LEU A 168 2.98 7.17 -10.78
C LEU A 168 3.18 7.65 -12.21
N GLU A 169 2.98 8.93 -12.46
CA GLU A 169 3.44 9.59 -13.67
C GLU A 169 4.78 10.29 -13.39
N THR A 170 5.71 10.14 -14.31
CA THR A 170 7.02 10.78 -14.24
C THR A 170 7.30 11.52 -15.52
N THR A 171 7.95 12.69 -15.39
CA THR A 171 8.34 13.51 -16.51
C THR A 171 9.83 13.81 -16.44
N GLU A 172 10.57 13.48 -17.49
CA GLU A 172 11.98 13.82 -17.64
C GLU A 172 12.10 15.18 -18.32
N GLN A 173 12.85 16.10 -17.68
CA GLN A 173 13.14 17.44 -18.17
C GLN A 173 11.90 18.22 -18.66
N GLY A 174 10.75 18.03 -17.99
CA GLY A 174 9.51 18.75 -18.31
C GLY A 174 8.87 18.37 -19.65
N THR A 175 9.36 17.35 -20.35
CA THR A 175 8.92 17.04 -21.71
C THR A 175 8.51 15.56 -21.88
N CYS A 176 9.32 14.60 -21.43
CA CYS A 176 9.12 13.20 -21.72
C CYS A 176 8.44 12.50 -20.54
N THR A 177 7.15 12.26 -20.68
CA THR A 177 6.33 11.62 -19.65
C THR A 177 6.26 10.11 -19.86
N ASN A 178 6.12 9.38 -18.77
CA ASN A 178 5.72 7.97 -18.77
C ASN A 178 4.95 7.65 -17.48
N THR A 179 4.10 6.64 -17.57
CA THR A 179 3.27 6.18 -16.45
C THR A 179 3.72 4.79 -16.03
N SER A 180 3.78 4.53 -14.72
CA SER A 180 4.08 3.22 -14.15
C SER A 180 2.95 2.20 -14.41
N ASN A 181 3.21 0.94 -14.04
CA ASN A 181 2.10 0.01 -13.78
C ASN A 181 1.19 0.58 -12.68
N SER A 182 -0.07 0.10 -12.63
CA SER A 182 -1.00 0.39 -11.54
C SER A 182 -0.94 -0.71 -10.48
N VAL A 183 -1.11 -0.35 -9.21
CA VAL A 183 -1.19 -1.28 -8.08
C VAL A 183 -2.43 -1.02 -7.26
N SER A 184 -3.02 -2.11 -6.75
CA SER A 184 -4.18 -2.10 -5.86
C SER A 184 -3.72 -2.15 -4.41
N ILE A 185 -4.10 -1.16 -3.62
CA ILE A 185 -3.87 -1.17 -2.17
C ILE A 185 -5.22 -1.31 -1.48
N THR A 186 -5.36 -2.35 -0.65
CA THR A 186 -6.55 -2.57 0.18
C THR A 186 -6.21 -2.25 1.63
N ILE A 187 -7.05 -1.46 2.30
CA ILE A 187 -6.97 -1.26 3.75
C ILE A 187 -8.16 -1.97 4.40
N ASN A 188 -7.88 -2.95 5.26
CA ASN A 188 -8.90 -3.62 6.06
C ASN A 188 -9.08 -2.88 7.37
N ALA A 189 -10.34 -2.58 7.74
CA ALA A 189 -10.65 -2.00 9.04
C ALA A 189 -10.31 -2.97 10.17
N LEU A 190 -9.89 -2.42 11.29
CA LEU A 190 -9.68 -3.20 12.50
C LEU A 190 -11.00 -3.63 13.12
N PRO A 191 -11.07 -4.82 13.73
CA PRO A 191 -12.22 -5.23 14.51
C PRO A 191 -12.52 -4.22 15.65
N VAL A 192 -13.77 -3.87 15.79
CA VAL A 192 -14.23 -3.06 16.94
C VAL A 192 -14.53 -4.00 18.10
N ILE A 193 -13.91 -3.75 19.25
CA ILE A 193 -14.14 -4.51 20.46
C ILE A 193 -14.89 -3.66 21.51
N ASN A 194 -15.82 -4.28 22.23
CA ASN A 194 -16.42 -3.63 23.37
C ASN A 194 -15.38 -3.55 24.51
N SER A 195 -15.05 -2.35 24.93
CA SER A 195 -14.04 -2.09 25.98
C SER A 195 -14.64 -1.81 27.36
N VAL A 196 -15.96 -1.85 27.49
CA VAL A 196 -16.62 -1.64 28.79
C VAL A 196 -16.33 -2.82 29.69
N LEU A 197 -15.86 -2.52 30.90
CA LEU A 197 -15.57 -3.55 31.90
C LEU A 197 -16.87 -4.28 32.29
N THR A 198 -16.84 -5.59 32.26
CA THR A 198 -17.92 -6.47 32.72
C THR A 198 -17.38 -7.53 33.65
N THR A 199 -18.26 -8.28 34.29
CA THR A 199 -17.92 -9.38 35.19
C THR A 199 -18.51 -10.67 34.67
N LEU A 200 -17.71 -11.74 34.67
CA LEU A 200 -18.16 -13.10 34.45
C LEU A 200 -18.14 -13.81 35.81
N GLU A 201 -19.29 -14.16 36.31
CA GLU A 201 -19.42 -14.86 37.59
C GLU A 201 -19.46 -16.38 37.37
N GLN A 202 -18.70 -17.10 38.19
CA GLN A 202 -18.65 -18.53 38.20
C GLN A 202 -18.69 -19.04 39.64
N CYS A 203 -19.40 -20.15 39.90
CA CYS A 203 -19.37 -20.78 41.20
C CYS A 203 -18.14 -21.65 41.36
N ASP A 204 -17.60 -21.66 42.55
CA ASP A 204 -16.53 -22.54 42.97
C ASP A 204 -17.09 -23.96 43.22
N TYR A 205 -16.83 -24.89 42.31
CA TYR A 205 -17.38 -26.25 42.37
C TYR A 205 -16.32 -27.36 42.11
N ILE A 206 -15.05 -26.96 41.91
CA ILE A 206 -13.97 -27.90 41.64
C ILE A 206 -13.19 -28.21 42.95
N ASN A 207 -13.02 -29.46 43.27
CA ASN A 207 -12.18 -30.04 44.34
C ASN A 207 -12.42 -29.45 45.73
N ASN A 208 -12.31 -28.15 45.93
CA ASN A 208 -12.54 -27.44 47.17
C ASN A 208 -13.39 -26.19 46.90
N THR A 209 -14.61 -26.19 47.34
CA THR A 209 -15.61 -25.12 47.09
C THR A 209 -15.34 -23.76 47.74
N LEU A 210 -14.20 -23.63 48.42
CA LEU A 210 -13.82 -22.44 49.17
C LEU A 210 -12.44 -21.90 48.80
N ASP A 211 -11.79 -22.41 47.76
CA ASP A 211 -10.45 -21.99 47.38
C ASP A 211 -10.44 -20.92 46.28
N GLY A 212 -11.59 -20.60 45.71
CA GLY A 212 -11.74 -19.58 44.70
C GLY A 212 -11.21 -19.99 43.33
N ILE A 213 -11.08 -21.29 43.08
CA ILE A 213 -10.57 -21.86 41.84
C ILE A 213 -11.70 -22.59 41.12
N ALA A 214 -11.97 -22.23 39.86
CA ALA A 214 -12.99 -22.87 39.05
C ALA A 214 -12.55 -23.05 37.60
N GLU A 215 -13.10 -24.06 36.95
CA GLU A 215 -13.03 -24.18 35.50
C GLU A 215 -14.14 -23.35 34.85
N THR A 216 -13.79 -22.45 33.95
CA THR A 216 -14.74 -21.50 33.35
C THR A 216 -14.56 -21.46 31.84
N ASN A 217 -15.68 -21.44 31.12
CA ASN A 217 -15.69 -21.11 29.70
C ASN A 217 -15.71 -19.57 29.52
N LEU A 218 -14.55 -19.01 29.22
CA LEU A 218 -14.40 -17.55 29.04
C LEU A 218 -15.07 -17.04 27.76
N LEU A 219 -15.34 -17.91 26.79
CA LEU A 219 -16.00 -17.53 25.53
C LEU A 219 -17.50 -17.27 25.67
N GLN A 220 -18.08 -17.39 26.86
CA GLN A 220 -19.44 -16.95 27.14
C GLN A 220 -19.65 -15.46 26.83
N LEU A 221 -18.60 -14.64 26.94
CA LEU A 221 -18.62 -13.23 26.62
C LEU A 221 -18.25 -12.91 25.15
N TYR A 222 -18.16 -13.93 24.26
CA TYR A 222 -17.81 -13.75 22.87
C TYR A 222 -18.67 -12.66 22.19
N ASN A 223 -19.99 -12.81 22.23
CA ASN A 223 -20.92 -11.89 21.60
C ASN A 223 -20.86 -10.47 22.20
N TYR A 224 -20.58 -10.39 23.50
CA TYR A 224 -20.39 -9.09 24.18
C TYR A 224 -19.18 -8.36 23.63
N PHE A 225 -18.02 -9.02 23.51
CA PHE A 225 -16.80 -8.38 23.04
C PHE A 225 -16.79 -8.12 21.54
N THR A 226 -17.43 -8.97 20.73
CA THR A 226 -17.49 -8.80 19.27
C THR A 226 -18.67 -7.95 18.80
N ASN A 227 -19.53 -7.46 19.70
CA ASN A 227 -20.80 -6.79 19.35
C ASN A 227 -21.64 -7.63 18.37
N ASN A 228 -21.67 -8.94 18.54
CA ASN A 228 -22.30 -9.92 17.65
C ASN A 228 -21.75 -9.89 16.21
N THR A 229 -20.55 -9.36 15.97
CA THR A 229 -19.92 -9.37 14.65
C THR A 229 -19.43 -10.78 14.34
N PRO A 230 -19.91 -11.43 13.25
CA PRO A 230 -19.52 -12.78 12.92
C PRO A 230 -18.09 -12.83 12.37
N GLY A 231 -17.42 -13.98 12.52
CA GLY A 231 -16.13 -14.25 11.89
C GLY A 231 -14.94 -13.58 12.57
N LEU A 232 -15.12 -13.10 13.80
CA LEU A 232 -14.01 -12.66 14.63
C LEU A 232 -13.55 -13.79 15.54
N THR A 233 -12.27 -13.80 15.89
CA THR A 233 -11.68 -14.65 16.92
C THR A 233 -11.26 -13.81 18.10
N LEU A 234 -11.40 -14.33 19.34
CA LEU A 234 -10.93 -13.66 20.54
C LEU A 234 -9.65 -14.28 21.05
N ASN A 235 -8.62 -13.48 21.21
CA ASN A 235 -7.44 -13.81 22.01
C ASN A 235 -7.63 -13.24 23.42
N LEU A 236 -7.52 -14.14 24.42
CA LEU A 236 -7.69 -13.84 25.83
C LEU A 236 -6.34 -13.92 26.51
N TYR A 237 -6.04 -12.97 27.40
CA TYR A 237 -4.76 -12.85 28.08
C TYR A 237 -4.95 -12.72 29.58
N ALA A 238 -4.07 -13.37 30.34
CA ALA A 238 -4.09 -13.30 31.80
C ALA A 238 -3.41 -12.04 32.37
N ASP A 239 -2.80 -11.20 31.52
CA ASP A 239 -2.05 -10.01 31.93
C ASP A 239 -2.35 -8.80 31.03
N ALA A 240 -2.25 -7.61 31.62
CA ALA A 240 -2.46 -6.33 30.92
C ALA A 240 -1.43 -6.07 29.79
N GLY A 241 -0.25 -6.68 29.89
CA GLY A 241 0.81 -6.60 28.88
C GLY A 241 0.55 -7.47 27.64
N LEU A 242 -0.53 -8.26 27.64
CA LEU A 242 -0.91 -9.18 26.55
C LEU A 242 0.20 -10.18 26.22
N THR A 243 0.96 -10.63 27.22
CA THR A 243 2.09 -11.56 27.05
C THR A 243 1.70 -13.01 27.39
N GLN A 244 0.69 -13.20 28.25
CA GLN A 244 0.24 -14.51 28.73
C GLN A 244 -1.06 -14.90 28.05
N LEU A 245 -0.95 -15.47 26.85
CA LEU A 245 -2.10 -15.98 26.11
C LEU A 245 -2.75 -17.17 26.82
N ILE A 246 -4.06 -17.11 27.00
CA ILE A 246 -4.86 -18.22 27.50
C ILE A 246 -5.15 -19.19 26.35
N THR A 247 -4.47 -20.32 26.34
CA THR A 247 -4.52 -21.29 25.22
C THR A 247 -5.76 -22.18 25.25
N ASN A 248 -6.44 -22.31 26.39
CA ASN A 248 -7.67 -23.09 26.54
C ASN A 248 -8.79 -22.24 27.15
N PRO A 249 -9.39 -21.32 26.38
CA PRO A 249 -10.39 -20.41 26.91
C PRO A 249 -11.75 -21.05 27.21
N THR A 250 -12.03 -22.24 26.65
CA THR A 250 -13.27 -22.97 26.92
C THR A 250 -13.26 -23.71 28.28
N ASN A 251 -12.07 -24.02 28.77
CA ASN A 251 -11.84 -24.72 30.01
C ASN A 251 -10.71 -24.06 30.80
N HIS A 252 -10.84 -22.77 31.04
CA HIS A 252 -9.83 -22.00 31.77
C HIS A 252 -9.97 -22.24 33.27
N VAL A 253 -8.83 -22.49 33.94
CA VAL A 253 -8.75 -22.65 35.40
C VAL A 253 -7.90 -21.50 35.96
N ASN A 254 -8.47 -20.73 36.89
CA ASN A 254 -7.85 -19.52 37.43
C ASN A 254 -6.87 -19.79 38.60
N THR A 255 -6.04 -20.80 38.47
CA THR A 255 -5.15 -21.30 39.57
C THR A 255 -4.18 -20.21 40.10
N THR A 256 -3.76 -19.26 39.24
CA THR A 256 -2.82 -18.18 39.63
C THR A 256 -3.47 -16.98 40.28
N SER A 257 -4.81 -16.87 40.19
CA SER A 257 -5.56 -15.71 40.69
C SER A 257 -6.89 -16.18 41.26
N PRO A 258 -6.90 -16.83 42.44
CA PRO A 258 -8.11 -17.29 43.09
C PRO A 258 -9.09 -16.15 43.38
N PHE A 259 -10.38 -16.43 43.35
CA PHE A 259 -11.51 -15.54 43.55
C PHE A 259 -11.72 -14.46 42.47
N LEU A 260 -10.68 -13.70 42.09
CA LEU A 260 -10.79 -12.60 41.13
C LEU A 260 -9.61 -12.63 40.16
N GLN A 261 -9.91 -12.75 38.86
CA GLN A 261 -8.90 -12.64 37.81
C GLN A 261 -9.36 -11.64 36.75
N THR A 262 -8.53 -10.66 36.42
CA THR A 262 -8.80 -9.80 35.26
C THR A 262 -8.28 -10.49 34.00
N ILE A 263 -9.14 -10.62 33.01
CA ILE A 263 -8.83 -11.18 31.70
C ILE A 263 -8.89 -10.03 30.67
N TYR A 264 -7.88 -9.98 29.81
CA TYR A 264 -7.76 -8.99 28.74
C TYR A 264 -8.07 -9.62 27.39
N VAL A 265 -8.69 -8.86 26.48
CA VAL A 265 -9.29 -9.41 25.26
C VAL A 265 -8.87 -8.60 24.06
N LYS A 266 -8.44 -9.29 23.02
CA LYS A 266 -8.26 -8.74 21.65
C LYS A 266 -9.15 -9.50 20.68
N ALA A 267 -9.80 -8.79 19.76
CA ALA A 267 -10.49 -9.41 18.64
C ALA A 267 -9.60 -9.44 17.41
N ILE A 268 -9.67 -10.55 16.67
CA ILE A 268 -8.93 -10.75 15.42
C ILE A 268 -9.93 -11.06 14.31
N ASN A 269 -9.79 -10.38 13.18
CA ASN A 269 -10.50 -10.72 11.95
C ASN A 269 -9.63 -11.64 11.11
N GLU A 270 -9.96 -12.92 11.11
CA GLU A 270 -9.26 -13.96 10.33
C GLU A 270 -9.82 -14.12 8.90
N ASN A 271 -10.92 -13.42 8.58
CA ASN A 271 -11.50 -13.45 7.23
C ASN A 271 -10.77 -12.56 6.22
N VAL A 272 -9.76 -11.82 6.68
CA VAL A 272 -8.93 -10.94 5.84
C VAL A 272 -7.46 -11.35 5.91
N THR A 273 -6.72 -11.07 4.87
CA THR A 273 -5.28 -11.32 4.83
C THR A 273 -4.55 -10.00 4.53
N PRO A 274 -3.64 -9.54 5.40
CA PRO A 274 -3.27 -10.13 6.71
C PRO A 274 -4.41 -10.07 7.73
N ASN A 275 -4.36 -10.94 8.76
CA ASN A 275 -5.30 -10.90 9.89
C ASN A 275 -5.17 -9.58 10.64
N CYS A 276 -6.28 -8.87 10.81
CA CYS A 276 -6.29 -7.58 11.49
C CYS A 276 -6.78 -7.72 12.93
N THR A 277 -6.02 -7.18 13.86
CA THR A 277 -6.30 -7.23 15.31
C THR A 277 -6.87 -5.90 15.79
N SER A 278 -7.84 -5.93 16.71
CA SER A 278 -8.45 -4.73 17.29
C SER A 278 -7.41 -3.78 17.90
N ALA A 279 -7.54 -2.47 17.64
CA ALA A 279 -6.69 -1.45 18.26
C ALA A 279 -6.93 -1.41 19.79
N GLY A 280 -8.21 -1.42 20.21
CA GLY A 280 -8.59 -1.46 21.61
C GLY A 280 -8.32 -2.81 22.30
N VAL A 281 -8.27 -2.77 23.61
CA VAL A 281 -8.21 -3.94 24.49
C VAL A 281 -9.50 -3.93 25.34
N GLY A 282 -10.27 -5.00 25.22
CA GLY A 282 -11.36 -5.25 26.17
C GLY A 282 -10.82 -5.89 27.46
N SER A 283 -11.60 -5.84 28.51
CA SER A 283 -11.28 -6.60 29.73
C SER A 283 -12.56 -6.98 30.48
N PHE A 284 -12.47 -8.03 31.27
CA PHE A 284 -13.51 -8.42 32.22
C PHE A 284 -12.90 -9.01 33.47
N VAL A 285 -13.68 -9.04 34.53
CA VAL A 285 -13.31 -9.73 35.78
C VAL A 285 -13.99 -11.08 35.80
N LEU A 286 -13.19 -12.14 35.89
CA LEU A 286 -13.66 -13.47 36.27
C LEU A 286 -13.77 -13.48 37.80
N GLN A 287 -14.98 -13.60 38.32
CA GLN A 287 -15.25 -13.66 39.74
C GLN A 287 -15.71 -15.07 40.10
N ILE A 288 -14.99 -15.72 40.99
CA ILE A 288 -15.36 -17.04 41.52
C ILE A 288 -16.01 -16.86 42.87
N ASN A 289 -17.27 -17.23 42.92
CA ASN A 289 -18.09 -17.11 44.13
C ASN A 289 -18.04 -18.46 44.88
N PRO A 290 -17.65 -18.46 46.15
CA PRO A 290 -17.68 -19.68 46.97
C PRO A 290 -19.09 -20.29 47.01
N THR A 291 -19.21 -21.56 46.81
CA THR A 291 -20.49 -22.23 47.04
C THR A 291 -20.71 -22.37 48.53
N SER A 292 -21.81 -21.84 49.03
CA SER A 292 -22.15 -22.06 50.42
C SER A 292 -22.37 -23.55 50.65
N VAL A 293 -21.50 -24.20 51.40
CA VAL A 293 -21.73 -25.55 51.89
C VAL A 293 -22.80 -25.47 52.99
N ALA A 294 -24.05 -25.43 52.57
CA ALA A 294 -25.10 -25.79 53.53
C ALA A 294 -24.90 -27.25 53.85
N ASN A 295 -24.58 -27.55 55.08
CA ASN A 295 -24.35 -28.93 55.59
C ASN A 295 -25.66 -29.70 55.66
N TYR A 296 -26.42 -29.71 54.59
CA TYR A 296 -27.68 -30.40 54.42
C TYR A 296 -27.50 -31.53 53.42
N PRO A 297 -27.65 -32.76 53.83
CA PRO A 297 -27.31 -33.93 52.99
C PRO A 297 -28.17 -34.10 51.75
N ASN A 298 -29.09 -33.18 51.44
CA ASN A 298 -29.99 -33.33 50.30
C ASN A 298 -30.35 -32.06 49.52
N ILE A 299 -29.60 -30.95 49.71
CA ILE A 299 -29.80 -29.76 48.90
C ILE A 299 -28.61 -29.56 47.98
N PRO A 300 -28.77 -29.73 46.67
CA PRO A 300 -27.65 -29.44 45.73
C PRO A 300 -27.33 -27.95 45.79
N ALA A 301 -26.02 -27.64 45.77
CA ALA A 301 -25.55 -26.28 45.57
C ALA A 301 -26.06 -25.80 44.20
N VAL A 302 -26.72 -24.64 44.20
CA VAL A 302 -27.30 -24.06 42.98
C VAL A 302 -26.56 -22.73 42.67
N CYS A 303 -25.83 -22.74 41.58
CA CYS A 303 -25.31 -21.51 41.04
C CYS A 303 -26.37 -20.80 40.19
N PRO A 304 -26.43 -19.47 40.19
CA PRO A 304 -27.30 -18.76 39.29
C PRO A 304 -26.96 -19.08 37.82
N GLU A 305 -27.97 -19.19 36.98
CA GLU A 305 -27.79 -19.31 35.54
C GLU A 305 -27.20 -18.01 34.99
N ILE A 306 -26.47 -18.13 33.89
CA ILE A 306 -25.84 -16.97 33.24
C ILE A 306 -26.91 -15.91 32.92
N ASN A 307 -26.67 -14.69 33.39
CA ASN A 307 -27.58 -13.53 33.29
C ASN A 307 -28.82 -13.59 34.19
N GLN A 308 -28.83 -14.42 35.22
CA GLN A 308 -29.87 -14.40 36.24
C GLN A 308 -29.25 -14.25 37.62
N ASN A 309 -29.83 -13.35 38.44
CA ASN A 309 -29.38 -13.10 39.82
C ASN A 309 -29.88 -14.14 40.83
N TYR A 310 -30.48 -15.23 40.37
CA TYR A 310 -31.03 -16.27 41.24
C TYR A 310 -31.11 -17.60 40.53
N GLY A 311 -30.78 -18.67 41.24
CA GLY A 311 -31.02 -20.06 40.84
C GLY A 311 -32.36 -20.56 41.38
N PHE A 312 -33.03 -21.39 40.58
CA PHE A 312 -34.27 -22.03 41.03
C PHE A 312 -33.98 -23.37 41.73
N VAL A 313 -34.33 -23.44 43.00
CA VAL A 313 -34.38 -24.73 43.73
C VAL A 313 -35.84 -24.88 44.18
N ASN A 314 -36.41 -26.03 43.86
CA ASN A 314 -37.75 -26.38 44.36
C ASN A 314 -37.68 -26.81 45.83
N PHE A 315 -37.95 -25.89 46.71
CA PHE A 315 -37.81 -26.05 48.17
C PHE A 315 -39.09 -26.36 48.91
N ASP A 316 -40.13 -26.76 48.27
CA ASP A 316 -41.50 -26.70 48.83
C ASP A 316 -41.64 -27.16 50.31
N ALA A 317 -41.00 -28.18 50.72
CA ALA A 317 -41.01 -28.60 52.12
C ALA A 317 -39.78 -28.20 52.95
N GLN A 318 -38.61 -27.98 52.31
CA GLN A 318 -37.34 -27.74 53.00
C GLN A 318 -37.08 -26.24 53.26
N ARG A 319 -37.67 -25.34 52.49
CA ARG A 319 -37.57 -23.88 52.65
C ARG A 319 -37.98 -23.42 54.05
N ILE A 320 -39.09 -23.99 54.59
CA ILE A 320 -39.58 -23.63 55.91
C ILE A 320 -38.65 -24.09 56.99
N LEU A 321 -38.05 -25.29 56.83
CA LEU A 321 -37.12 -25.85 57.78
C LEU A 321 -35.80 -25.08 57.88
N ILE A 322 -35.23 -24.70 56.73
CA ILE A 322 -34.01 -23.90 56.66
C ILE A 322 -34.24 -22.51 57.28
N LYS A 323 -35.31 -21.82 56.86
CA LYS A 323 -35.66 -20.54 57.40
C LYS A 323 -35.83 -20.53 58.93
N ASN A 324 -36.49 -21.49 59.43
CA ASN A 324 -36.81 -21.59 60.88
C ASN A 324 -35.65 -22.07 61.71
N THR A 325 -34.70 -22.80 61.14
CA THR A 325 -33.59 -23.42 61.88
C THR A 325 -32.32 -22.58 61.89
N TYR A 326 -32.04 -21.83 60.77
CA TYR A 326 -30.73 -21.21 60.56
C TYR A 326 -30.80 -19.70 60.33
N PHE A 327 -31.94 -19.12 59.99
CA PHE A 327 -32.05 -17.71 59.72
C PHE A 327 -33.17 -17.09 60.57
N ALA A 328 -32.88 -15.93 61.15
CA ALA A 328 -33.94 -15.14 61.78
C ALA A 328 -34.99 -14.72 60.73
N SER A 329 -36.24 -14.51 61.10
CA SER A 329 -37.35 -14.24 60.19
C SER A 329 -37.19 -12.98 59.32
N SER A 330 -36.23 -12.10 59.66
CA SER A 330 -35.89 -10.89 58.93
C SER A 330 -34.89 -11.04 57.81
N ASP A 331 -34.18 -12.18 57.69
CA ASP A 331 -33.01 -12.29 56.82
C ASP A 331 -33.29 -13.03 55.49
N VAL A 332 -34.51 -13.47 55.28
CA VAL A 332 -34.93 -14.18 54.08
C VAL A 332 -36.22 -13.58 53.53
N SER A 333 -36.12 -12.58 52.69
CA SER A 333 -37.21 -12.04 51.88
C SER A 333 -37.22 -12.63 50.48
#